data_41edde0ab8cd599bd9c616122e6f6238
#
_entry.id   41edde0ab8cd599bd9c616122e6f6238
#
_cell.length_a   1.000
_cell.length_b   1.000
_cell.length_c   1.000
_cell.angle_alpha   90.00
_cell.angle_beta   90.00
_cell.angle_gamma   90.00
#
_symmetry.space_group_name_H-M   'P 1'
#
loop_
_entity.id
_entity.type
_entity.pdbx_description
1 polymer ?
#
loop_
_entity_poly.entity_id
_entity_poly.type
_entity_poly.pdbx_seq_one_letter_code
_entity_poly.pdbx_strand_id
1 'polypeptide(L)'
;SFRLEYSFYDYAEVFFQDLHEEAGIYQFEVQERENFFELLISEKNYKLLYGGQFLFHNQTFYQLTTEQTKLVKALQEFPIEQERVKRLQFDVSEQSKLAVSLLELKKIGRVTAPERLFIHDFTVDFNFYLGADKQVLLDLVFDYGSQTVSSREELRNLPFASNFEREQQVFKAMLEAGFADDFISQRPPLRPEEIYRFFSVLIPRFRALGNVYLSDELQS
;
A
#
# COMPACT_ATOMS: atom_id res chain seq x y z
N SER A 1 -9.33 -51.37 6.52
CA SER A 1 -8.66 -50.17 5.97
C SER A 1 -9.66 -49.10 5.60
N PHE A 2 -10.81 -49.48 5.02
CA PHE A 2 -11.84 -48.52 4.60
C PHE A 2 -12.45 -47.76 5.79
N ARG A 3 -12.71 -48.42 6.92
CA ARG A 3 -13.21 -47.76 8.13
C ARG A 3 -12.19 -46.79 8.75
N LEU A 4 -10.89 -47.07 8.65
CA LEU A 4 -9.84 -46.21 9.15
C LEU A 4 -9.68 -44.96 8.29
N GLU A 5 -9.78 -45.09 6.99
CA GLU A 5 -9.78 -43.94 6.06
C GLU A 5 -10.99 -43.04 6.25
N TYR A 6 -12.18 -43.63 6.34
CA TYR A 6 -13.41 -42.89 6.58
C TYR A 6 -13.37 -42.15 7.92
N SER A 7 -12.91 -42.82 8.97
CA SER A 7 -12.75 -42.23 10.29
C SER A 7 -11.71 -41.09 10.30
N PHE A 8 -10.64 -41.24 9.52
CA PHE A 8 -9.64 -40.17 9.37
C PHE A 8 -10.21 -38.91 8.69
N TYR A 9 -10.96 -39.07 7.60
CA TYR A 9 -11.57 -37.95 6.91
C TYR A 9 -12.63 -37.24 7.77
N ASP A 10 -13.49 -37.97 8.46
CA ASP A 10 -14.45 -37.40 9.39
C ASP A 10 -13.77 -36.65 10.52
N TYR A 11 -12.68 -37.20 11.05
CA TYR A 11 -11.92 -36.59 12.11
C TYR A 11 -11.16 -35.35 11.62
N ALA A 12 -10.64 -35.37 10.40
CA ALA A 12 -9.92 -34.26 9.79
C ALA A 12 -10.83 -33.08 9.49
N GLU A 13 -12.07 -33.30 8.99
CA GLU A 13 -13.02 -32.22 8.76
C GLU A 13 -13.34 -31.42 10.01
N VAL A 14 -13.36 -32.04 11.19
CA VAL A 14 -13.63 -31.37 12.47
C VAL A 14 -12.47 -30.50 12.92
N PHE A 15 -11.22 -30.81 12.51
CA PHE A 15 -10.00 -30.14 12.98
C PHE A 15 -9.32 -29.24 11.95
N PHE A 16 -9.82 -29.17 10.73
CA PHE A 16 -9.31 -28.27 9.73
C PHE A 16 -9.78 -26.85 10.03
N GLN A 17 -8.83 -25.95 10.13
CA GLN A 17 -9.07 -24.51 10.30
C GLN A 17 -8.36 -23.75 9.22
N ASP A 18 -8.89 -22.59 8.86
CA ASP A 18 -8.19 -21.67 7.99
C ASP A 18 -7.04 -21.03 8.76
N LEU A 19 -5.89 -20.86 8.10
CA LEU A 19 -4.76 -20.16 8.70
C LEU A 19 -5.10 -18.68 8.81
N HIS A 20 -4.93 -18.11 9.99
CA HIS A 20 -5.13 -16.70 10.28
C HIS A 20 -4.13 -16.22 11.34
N GLU A 21 -4.11 -14.94 11.61
CA GLU A 21 -3.12 -14.33 12.53
C GLU A 21 -3.20 -14.87 13.96
N GLU A 22 -4.40 -15.24 14.42
CA GLU A 22 -4.61 -15.74 15.79
C GLU A 22 -4.08 -17.18 16.00
N ALA A 23 -3.72 -17.88 14.93
CA ALA A 23 -3.05 -19.18 15.07
C ALA A 23 -1.72 -19.07 15.83
N GLY A 24 -1.11 -17.88 15.82
CA GLY A 24 0.07 -17.57 16.61
C GLY A 24 1.34 -18.27 16.12
N ILE A 25 1.36 -18.75 14.88
CA ILE A 25 2.50 -19.46 14.30
C ILE A 25 3.58 -18.47 13.87
N TYR A 26 3.19 -17.38 13.23
CA TYR A 26 4.09 -16.32 12.80
C TYR A 26 3.80 -15.02 13.52
N GLN A 27 4.84 -14.31 13.88
CA GLN A 27 4.78 -12.93 14.35
C GLN A 27 5.78 -12.08 13.57
N PHE A 28 5.31 -10.93 13.12
CA PHE A 28 6.09 -9.97 12.36
C PHE A 28 6.07 -8.65 13.11
N GLU A 29 7.22 -8.22 13.60
CA GLU A 29 7.35 -6.96 14.32
C GLU A 29 8.28 -6.03 13.57
N VAL A 30 7.84 -4.80 13.29
CA VAL A 30 8.69 -3.77 12.71
C VAL A 30 9.08 -2.78 13.80
N GLN A 31 10.38 -2.60 13.95
CA GLN A 31 10.97 -1.58 14.80
C GLN A 31 11.58 -0.50 13.93
N GLU A 32 11.25 0.74 14.24
CA GLU A 32 11.85 1.89 13.60
C GLU A 32 13.17 2.24 14.28
N ARG A 33 14.21 2.35 13.47
CA ARG A 33 15.51 2.85 13.86
C ARG A 33 15.75 4.23 13.22
N GLU A 34 16.85 4.86 13.57
CA GLU A 34 17.15 6.23 13.11
C GLU A 34 17.15 6.37 11.58
N ASN A 35 17.74 5.39 10.86
CA ASN A 35 17.93 5.45 9.41
C ASN A 35 17.35 4.24 8.65
N PHE A 36 16.71 3.31 9.35
CA PHE A 36 16.17 2.09 8.74
C PHE A 36 15.03 1.51 9.55
N PHE A 37 14.29 0.60 8.92
CA PHE A 37 13.31 -0.25 9.59
C PHE A 37 13.89 -1.64 9.77
N GLU A 38 13.67 -2.24 10.93
CA GLU A 38 14.05 -3.61 11.22
C GLU A 38 12.80 -4.47 11.33
N LEU A 39 12.71 -5.51 10.48
CA LEU A 39 11.63 -6.50 10.54
C LEU A 39 12.13 -7.71 11.29
N LEU A 40 11.45 -8.03 12.40
CA LEU A 40 11.70 -9.23 13.21
C LEU A 40 10.64 -10.27 12.88
N ILE A 41 11.08 -11.43 12.43
CA ILE A 41 10.21 -12.55 12.08
C ILE A 41 10.41 -13.67 13.10
N SER A 42 9.36 -13.99 13.84
CA SER A 42 9.34 -15.11 14.77
C SER A 42 8.39 -16.18 14.24
N GLU A 43 8.81 -17.44 14.30
CA GLU A 43 7.97 -18.57 13.93
C GLU A 43 7.98 -19.66 15.00
N LYS A 44 6.86 -20.36 15.15
CA LYS A 44 6.75 -21.55 16.00
C LYS A 44 6.96 -22.81 15.15
N ASN A 45 7.21 -23.92 15.81
CA ASN A 45 7.38 -25.21 15.13
C ASN A 45 6.09 -25.64 14.44
N TYR A 46 6.18 -25.96 13.18
CA TYR A 46 5.09 -26.49 12.38
C TYR A 46 5.64 -27.45 11.32
N LYS A 47 4.74 -28.23 10.72
CA LYS A 47 5.05 -29.08 9.58
C LYS A 47 4.14 -28.73 8.40
N LEU A 48 4.72 -28.60 7.22
CA LEU A 48 3.95 -28.51 5.97
C LEU A 48 3.66 -29.92 5.46
N LEU A 49 2.43 -30.14 5.07
CA LEU A 49 1.94 -31.42 4.57
C LEU A 49 1.32 -31.24 3.18
N TYR A 50 1.35 -32.31 2.39
CA TYR A 50 0.70 -32.37 1.08
C TYR A 50 1.16 -31.22 0.14
N GLY A 51 2.46 -31.05 0.01
CA GLY A 51 3.02 -30.02 -0.87
C GLY A 51 2.78 -28.58 -0.42
N GLY A 52 2.45 -28.37 0.88
CA GLY A 52 2.19 -27.07 1.43
C GLY A 52 0.70 -26.66 1.46
N GLN A 53 -0.21 -27.59 1.14
CA GLN A 53 -1.65 -27.32 1.24
C GLN A 53 -2.14 -27.23 2.69
N PHE A 54 -1.46 -27.93 3.59
CA PHE A 54 -1.81 -27.98 5.01
C PHE A 54 -0.59 -27.68 5.86
N LEU A 55 -0.84 -27.03 7.00
CA LEU A 55 0.13 -26.77 8.01
C LEU A 55 -0.34 -27.41 9.32
N PHE A 56 0.53 -28.20 9.94
CA PHE A 56 0.24 -28.83 11.23
C PHE A 56 1.03 -28.13 12.34
N HIS A 57 0.31 -27.64 13.33
CA HIS A 57 0.89 -26.98 14.51
C HIS A 57 0.01 -27.24 15.72
N ASN A 58 0.64 -27.64 16.82
CA ASN A 58 -0.04 -27.81 18.12
C ASN A 58 -1.35 -28.61 18.01
N GLN A 59 -1.27 -29.78 17.36
CA GLN A 59 -2.40 -30.72 17.17
C GLN A 59 -3.55 -30.17 16.34
N THR A 60 -3.34 -29.11 15.62
CA THR A 60 -4.32 -28.49 14.70
C THR A 60 -3.81 -28.52 13.29
N PHE A 61 -4.71 -28.88 12.35
CA PHE A 61 -4.43 -28.80 10.93
C PHE A 61 -5.01 -27.50 10.39
N TYR A 62 -4.16 -26.69 9.76
CA TYR A 62 -4.56 -25.47 9.08
C TYR A 62 -4.54 -25.68 7.58
N GLN A 63 -5.64 -25.35 6.92
CA GLN A 63 -5.72 -25.33 5.47
C GLN A 63 -5.21 -24.00 4.95
N LEU A 64 -4.30 -24.05 3.98
CA LEU A 64 -3.69 -22.86 3.41
C LEU A 64 -4.27 -22.56 2.03
N THR A 65 -4.48 -21.29 1.75
CA THR A 65 -4.72 -20.81 0.40
C THR A 65 -3.43 -20.93 -0.43
N THR A 66 -3.55 -20.87 -1.74
CA THR A 66 -2.37 -20.89 -2.64
C THR A 66 -1.40 -19.76 -2.30
N GLU A 67 -1.92 -18.57 -1.98
CA GLU A 67 -1.12 -17.42 -1.59
C GLU A 67 -0.41 -17.64 -0.26
N GLN A 68 -1.11 -18.18 0.73
CA GLN A 68 -0.52 -18.52 2.04
C GLN A 68 0.59 -19.56 1.89
N THR A 69 0.38 -20.58 1.08
CA THR A 69 1.42 -21.60 0.79
C THR A 69 2.68 -20.96 0.22
N LYS A 70 2.54 -20.04 -0.73
CA LYS A 70 3.68 -19.31 -1.32
C LYS A 70 4.43 -18.50 -0.28
N LEU A 71 3.72 -17.81 0.60
CA LEU A 71 4.33 -17.00 1.66
C LEU A 71 5.10 -17.87 2.65
N VAL A 72 4.48 -18.96 3.12
CA VAL A 72 5.13 -19.88 4.06
C VAL A 72 6.39 -20.50 3.45
N LYS A 73 6.33 -20.96 2.19
CA LYS A 73 7.48 -21.52 1.50
C LYS A 73 8.59 -20.48 1.32
N ALA A 74 8.24 -19.24 0.97
CA ALA A 74 9.22 -18.16 0.84
C ALA A 74 9.92 -17.88 2.17
N LEU A 75 9.20 -17.88 3.28
CA LEU A 75 9.79 -17.70 4.61
C LEU A 75 10.71 -18.85 5.01
N GLN A 76 10.42 -20.07 4.59
CA GLN A 76 11.28 -21.24 4.84
C GLN A 76 12.62 -21.18 4.11
N GLU A 77 12.70 -20.49 2.99
CA GLU A 77 13.93 -20.33 2.21
C GLU A 77 14.95 -19.42 2.90
N PHE A 78 14.52 -18.57 3.83
CA PHE A 78 15.47 -17.79 4.61
C PHE A 78 16.17 -18.66 5.66
N PRO A 79 17.51 -18.69 5.70
CA PRO A 79 18.22 -19.46 6.70
C PRO A 79 17.88 -18.98 8.10
N ILE A 80 17.49 -19.94 8.96
CA ILE A 80 17.21 -19.67 10.36
C ILE A 80 18.53 -19.68 11.09
N GLU A 81 18.94 -18.56 11.66
CA GLU A 81 20.00 -18.51 12.64
C GLU A 81 19.50 -19.09 13.97
N GLN A 82 20.42 -19.45 14.85
CA GLN A 82 20.21 -20.30 16.03
C GLN A 82 19.13 -19.82 17.04
N GLU A 83 18.60 -18.60 16.94
CA GLU A 83 17.67 -18.02 17.91
C GLU A 83 16.20 -17.98 17.44
N ARG A 84 15.82 -18.56 16.33
CA ARG A 84 14.44 -18.60 15.81
C ARG A 84 13.80 -17.24 15.47
N VAL A 85 14.57 -16.15 15.50
CA VAL A 85 14.14 -14.82 15.10
C VAL A 85 15.00 -14.37 13.95
N LYS A 86 14.36 -14.08 12.83
CA LYS A 86 15.04 -13.50 11.67
C LYS A 86 14.94 -11.99 11.72
N ARG A 87 16.03 -11.31 11.36
CA ARG A 87 16.09 -9.86 11.32
C ARG A 87 16.41 -9.41 9.90
N LEU A 88 15.55 -8.58 9.35
CA LEU A 88 15.74 -8.00 8.02
C LEU A 88 15.76 -6.48 8.16
N GLN A 89 16.70 -5.84 7.48
CA GLN A 89 16.80 -4.38 7.47
C GLN A 89 16.25 -3.84 6.16
N PHE A 90 15.47 -2.76 6.27
CA PHE A 90 14.93 -2.03 5.13
C PHE A 90 15.31 -0.56 5.28
N ASP A 91 15.89 0.00 4.23
CA ASP A 91 16.17 1.43 4.18
C ASP A 91 14.84 2.21 4.25
N VAL A 92 14.89 3.43 4.75
CA VAL A 92 13.72 4.33 4.78
C VAL A 92 13.11 4.50 3.38
N SER A 93 13.95 4.51 2.33
CA SER A 93 13.50 4.54 0.94
C SER A 93 12.68 3.32 0.51
N GLU A 94 12.77 2.21 1.25
CA GLU A 94 12.03 0.97 0.97
C GLU A 94 10.73 0.84 1.78
N GLN A 95 10.32 1.90 2.45
CA GLN A 95 9.11 1.90 3.30
C GLN A 95 7.88 1.37 2.58
N SER A 96 7.65 1.77 1.33
CA SER A 96 6.51 1.33 0.54
C SER A 96 6.51 -0.18 0.30
N LYS A 97 7.67 -0.73 -0.04
CA LYS A 97 7.83 -2.18 -0.23
C LYS A 97 7.59 -2.95 1.05
N LEU A 98 8.11 -2.45 2.16
CA LEU A 98 7.92 -3.07 3.48
C LEU A 98 6.44 -3.07 3.86
N ALA A 99 5.74 -1.95 3.70
CA ALA A 99 4.32 -1.85 4.02
C ALA A 99 3.46 -2.81 3.20
N VAL A 100 3.72 -2.91 1.90
CA VAL A 100 3.02 -3.86 1.02
C VAL A 100 3.29 -5.30 1.45
N SER A 101 4.55 -5.62 1.75
CA SER A 101 4.92 -6.95 2.24
C SER A 101 4.23 -7.31 3.55
N LEU A 102 4.12 -6.36 4.48
CA LEU A 102 3.44 -6.58 5.76
C LEU A 102 1.95 -6.85 5.59
N LEU A 103 1.28 -6.18 4.64
CA LEU A 103 -0.11 -6.45 4.32
C LEU A 103 -0.31 -7.89 3.81
N GLU A 104 0.63 -8.40 3.03
CA GLU A 104 0.61 -9.80 2.60
C GLU A 104 0.87 -10.75 3.79
N LEU A 105 1.83 -10.44 4.64
CA LEU A 105 2.17 -11.26 5.81
C LEU A 105 1.05 -11.33 6.85
N LYS A 106 0.15 -10.36 6.88
CA LYS A 106 -1.07 -10.42 7.71
C LYS A 106 -1.94 -11.63 7.40
N LYS A 107 -1.83 -12.19 6.20
CA LYS A 107 -2.57 -13.38 5.78
C LYS A 107 -2.15 -14.64 6.57
N ILE A 108 -0.96 -14.67 7.13
CA ILE A 108 -0.41 -15.83 7.84
C ILE A 108 -0.04 -15.58 9.29
N GLY A 109 0.05 -14.33 9.74
CA GLY A 109 0.51 -14.03 11.08
C GLY A 109 0.13 -12.65 11.56
N ARG A 110 0.49 -12.39 12.82
CA ARG A 110 0.26 -11.09 13.44
C ARG A 110 1.36 -10.12 13.05
N VAL A 111 0.96 -8.94 12.58
CA VAL A 111 1.86 -7.84 12.24
C VAL A 111 1.72 -6.74 13.27
N THR A 112 2.84 -6.38 13.88
CA THR A 112 2.96 -5.23 14.79
C THR A 112 3.95 -4.26 14.17
N ALA A 113 3.48 -3.05 13.84
CA ALA A 113 4.30 -2.04 13.18
C ALA A 113 3.83 -0.64 13.56
N PRO A 114 4.71 0.37 13.47
CA PRO A 114 4.29 1.76 13.66
C PRO A 114 3.23 2.15 12.62
N GLU A 115 2.17 2.81 13.05
CA GLU A 115 1.06 3.22 12.15
C GLU A 115 1.55 4.05 10.97
N ARG A 116 2.53 4.93 11.21
CA ARG A 116 3.09 5.78 10.16
C ARG A 116 3.75 5.00 9.02
N LEU A 117 4.15 3.74 9.25
CA LEU A 117 4.69 2.89 8.19
C LEU A 117 3.67 2.64 7.08
N PHE A 118 2.39 2.58 7.44
CA PHE A 118 1.29 2.34 6.51
C PHE A 118 0.72 3.60 5.90
N ILE A 119 1.11 4.78 6.42
CA ILE A 119 0.71 6.07 5.88
C ILE A 119 1.83 6.55 4.96
N HIS A 120 1.54 6.59 3.68
CA HIS A 120 2.50 6.98 2.66
C HIS A 120 2.25 8.40 2.19
N ASP A 121 3.32 9.18 2.16
CA ASP A 121 3.29 10.49 1.53
C ASP A 121 3.57 10.35 0.02
N PHE A 122 3.31 11.41 -0.72
CA PHE A 122 3.43 11.43 -2.16
C PHE A 122 3.85 12.82 -2.64
N THR A 123 4.45 12.85 -3.82
CA THR A 123 4.66 14.09 -4.56
C THR A 123 3.53 14.28 -5.55
N VAL A 124 3.22 15.53 -5.88
CA VAL A 124 2.10 15.87 -6.76
C VAL A 124 2.62 16.55 -8.00
N ASP A 125 2.15 16.12 -9.16
CA ASP A 125 2.34 16.82 -10.42
C ASP A 125 1.02 17.42 -10.87
N PHE A 126 1.02 18.75 -11.07
CA PHE A 126 -0.09 19.52 -11.60
C PHE A 126 0.22 19.89 -13.05
N ASN A 127 -0.50 19.31 -13.99
CA ASN A 127 -0.31 19.56 -15.42
C ASN A 127 -1.45 20.42 -15.94
N PHE A 128 -1.18 21.69 -16.21
CA PHE A 128 -2.14 22.66 -16.72
C PHE A 128 -1.98 22.86 -18.21
N TYR A 129 -3.06 22.83 -18.95
CA TYR A 129 -3.07 23.07 -20.38
C TYR A 129 -4.40 23.68 -20.85
N LEU A 130 -4.46 24.17 -22.09
CA LEU A 130 -5.68 24.72 -22.65
C LEU A 130 -6.39 23.70 -23.51
N GLY A 131 -7.72 23.62 -23.35
CA GLY A 131 -8.59 22.86 -24.22
C GLY A 131 -8.94 23.62 -25.50
N ALA A 132 -9.73 22.98 -26.38
CA ALA A 132 -10.13 23.52 -27.67
C ALA A 132 -10.88 24.85 -27.56
N ASP A 133 -11.69 25.01 -26.52
CA ASP A 133 -12.48 26.22 -26.28
C ASP A 133 -11.81 27.16 -25.25
N LYS A 134 -10.49 27.04 -25.09
CA LYS A 134 -9.68 27.82 -24.16
C LYS A 134 -10.01 27.62 -22.68
N GLN A 135 -10.79 26.59 -22.35
CA GLN A 135 -10.93 26.16 -20.97
C GLN A 135 -9.58 25.71 -20.41
N VAL A 136 -9.34 25.94 -19.14
CA VAL A 136 -8.12 25.47 -18.48
C VAL A 136 -8.35 24.05 -18.00
N LEU A 137 -7.49 23.15 -18.43
CA LEU A 137 -7.53 21.74 -18.07
C LEU A 137 -6.41 21.45 -17.06
N LEU A 138 -6.68 20.57 -16.12
CA LEU A 138 -5.73 20.13 -15.11
C LEU A 138 -5.74 18.62 -14.99
N ASP A 139 -4.60 18.00 -15.27
CA ASP A 139 -4.35 16.60 -14.99
C ASP A 139 -3.43 16.48 -13.78
N LEU A 140 -3.87 15.71 -12.80
CA LEU A 140 -3.23 15.53 -11.52
C LEU A 140 -2.62 14.12 -11.45
N VAL A 141 -1.39 14.03 -10.96
CA VAL A 141 -0.72 12.75 -10.69
C VAL A 141 -0.13 12.78 -9.28
N PHE A 142 -0.42 11.74 -8.49
CA PHE A 142 0.26 11.48 -7.22
C PHE A 142 1.33 10.42 -7.44
N ASP A 143 2.55 10.70 -7.00
CA ASP A 143 3.68 9.78 -7.10
C ASP A 143 4.09 9.34 -5.70
N TYR A 144 3.91 8.05 -5.41
CA TYR A 144 4.29 7.42 -4.13
C TYR A 144 5.67 6.77 -4.18
N GLY A 145 6.38 6.90 -5.29
CA GLY A 145 7.67 6.24 -5.51
C GLY A 145 7.53 4.81 -6.02
N SER A 146 6.72 4.00 -5.38
CA SER A 146 6.43 2.63 -5.81
C SER A 146 5.43 2.56 -6.97
N GLN A 147 4.53 3.51 -7.04
CA GLN A 147 3.51 3.62 -8.08
C GLN A 147 2.99 5.04 -8.19
N THR A 148 2.35 5.35 -9.30
CA THR A 148 1.65 6.62 -9.53
C THR A 148 0.15 6.40 -9.52
N VAL A 149 -0.59 7.45 -9.14
CA VAL A 149 -2.05 7.47 -9.11
C VAL A 149 -2.52 8.65 -9.94
N SER A 150 -3.41 8.39 -10.89
CA SER A 150 -3.98 9.40 -11.79
C SER A 150 -5.51 9.33 -11.88
N SER A 151 -6.16 8.61 -10.98
CA SER A 151 -7.61 8.54 -10.87
C SER A 151 -8.06 8.28 -9.43
N ARG A 152 -9.31 8.61 -9.12
CA ARG A 152 -9.92 8.30 -7.82
C ARG A 152 -10.01 6.79 -7.57
N GLU A 153 -10.23 6.01 -8.60
CA GLU A 153 -10.27 4.56 -8.51
C GLU A 153 -8.91 4.00 -8.12
N GLU A 154 -7.84 4.44 -8.77
CA GLU A 154 -6.48 4.04 -8.41
C GLU A 154 -6.14 4.44 -6.97
N LEU A 155 -6.57 5.63 -6.52
CA LEU A 155 -6.36 6.08 -5.15
C LEU A 155 -7.04 5.17 -4.13
N ARG A 156 -8.27 4.75 -4.40
CA ARG A 156 -9.01 3.84 -3.52
C ARG A 156 -8.43 2.43 -3.47
N ASN A 157 -7.77 2.00 -4.53
CA ASN A 157 -7.20 0.66 -4.67
C ASN A 157 -5.73 0.59 -4.25
N LEU A 158 -5.18 1.63 -3.63
CA LEU A 158 -3.83 1.60 -3.11
C LEU A 158 -3.68 0.49 -2.06
N PRO A 159 -2.57 -0.29 -2.10
CA PRO A 159 -2.31 -1.34 -1.11
C PRO A 159 -1.84 -0.79 0.25
N PHE A 160 -1.81 0.51 0.42
CA PHE A 160 -1.42 1.20 1.65
C PHE A 160 -2.29 2.44 1.86
N ALA A 161 -2.25 3.00 3.06
CA ALA A 161 -2.94 4.24 3.37
C ALA A 161 -2.15 5.45 2.84
N SER A 162 -2.81 6.30 2.08
CA SER A 162 -2.26 7.57 1.62
C SER A 162 -2.36 8.64 2.71
N ASN A 163 -1.52 9.68 2.62
CA ASN A 163 -1.59 10.84 3.50
C ASN A 163 -2.85 11.66 3.19
N PHE A 164 -3.93 11.34 3.88
CA PHE A 164 -5.24 11.94 3.68
C PHE A 164 -5.24 13.47 3.86
N GLU A 165 -4.53 13.97 4.85
CA GLU A 165 -4.42 15.41 5.10
C GLU A 165 -3.86 16.15 3.89
N ARG A 166 -2.81 15.58 3.28
CA ARG A 166 -2.19 16.15 2.09
C ARG A 166 -3.11 16.07 0.87
N GLU A 167 -3.83 14.96 0.69
CA GLU A 167 -4.85 14.86 -0.36
C GLU A 167 -5.88 15.98 -0.23
N GLN A 168 -6.35 16.26 0.99
CA GLN A 168 -7.32 17.31 1.23
C GLN A 168 -6.76 18.69 0.92
N GLN A 169 -5.51 18.94 1.22
CA GLN A 169 -4.84 20.22 0.87
C GLN A 169 -4.80 20.42 -0.65
N VAL A 170 -4.48 19.37 -1.39
CA VAL A 170 -4.43 19.39 -2.86
C VAL A 170 -5.81 19.67 -3.45
N PHE A 171 -6.82 18.90 -3.05
CA PHE A 171 -8.17 19.06 -3.58
C PHE A 171 -8.81 20.39 -3.17
N LYS A 172 -8.52 20.89 -1.96
CA LYS A 172 -8.95 22.22 -1.53
C LYS A 172 -8.35 23.32 -2.42
N ALA A 173 -7.07 23.24 -2.74
CA ALA A 173 -6.44 24.20 -3.63
C ALA A 173 -7.05 24.18 -5.04
N MET A 174 -7.43 23.00 -5.53
CA MET A 174 -8.11 22.85 -6.81
C MET A 174 -9.49 23.51 -6.80
N LEU A 175 -10.29 23.26 -5.78
CA LEU A 175 -11.62 23.87 -5.63
C LEU A 175 -11.52 25.41 -5.54
N GLU A 176 -10.55 25.92 -4.79
CA GLU A 176 -10.31 27.38 -4.68
C GLU A 176 -9.92 28.02 -6.02
N ALA A 177 -9.29 27.25 -6.89
CA ALA A 177 -8.90 27.70 -8.23
C ALA A 177 -10.00 27.51 -9.31
N GLY A 178 -11.18 27.00 -8.90
CA GLY A 178 -12.31 26.80 -9.79
C GLY A 178 -12.33 25.44 -10.50
N PHE A 179 -11.48 24.49 -10.11
CA PHE A 179 -11.49 23.12 -10.63
C PHE A 179 -12.33 22.21 -9.75
N ALA A 180 -12.80 21.11 -10.33
CA ALA A 180 -13.38 20.02 -9.54
C ALA A 180 -12.27 19.29 -8.78
N ASP A 181 -12.63 18.64 -7.67
CA ASP A 181 -11.73 17.84 -6.85
C ASP A 181 -11.53 16.44 -7.44
N ASP A 182 -10.98 16.38 -8.63
CA ASP A 182 -10.72 15.15 -9.37
C ASP A 182 -9.36 15.20 -10.05
N PHE A 183 -8.85 14.04 -10.45
CA PHE A 183 -7.55 13.90 -11.12
C PHE A 183 -7.56 14.47 -12.55
N ILE A 184 -8.69 14.45 -13.20
CA ILE A 184 -8.91 15.12 -14.48
C ILE A 184 -10.03 16.12 -14.28
N SER A 185 -9.71 17.39 -14.44
CA SER A 185 -10.67 18.48 -14.18
C SER A 185 -10.47 19.64 -15.15
N GLN A 186 -11.46 20.47 -15.24
CA GLN A 186 -11.42 21.66 -16.06
C GLN A 186 -12.16 22.81 -15.40
N ARG A 187 -11.82 24.02 -15.81
CA ARG A 187 -12.54 25.23 -15.46
C ARG A 187 -12.81 26.06 -16.71
N PRO A 188 -13.80 26.97 -16.69
CA PRO A 188 -14.04 27.90 -17.78
C PRO A 188 -12.80 28.71 -18.15
N PRO A 189 -12.72 29.24 -19.37
CA PRO A 189 -11.62 30.12 -19.76
C PRO A 189 -11.41 31.24 -18.76
N LEU A 190 -10.15 31.61 -18.53
CA LEU A 190 -9.81 32.70 -17.64
C LEU A 190 -10.32 34.02 -18.23
N ARG A 191 -11.11 34.76 -17.45
CA ARG A 191 -11.49 36.13 -17.81
C ARG A 191 -10.28 37.06 -17.61
N PRO A 192 -10.22 38.18 -18.32
CA PRO A 192 -9.07 39.11 -18.17
C PRO A 192 -8.79 39.52 -16.72
N GLU A 193 -9.82 39.73 -15.92
CA GLU A 193 -9.69 40.08 -14.49
C GLU A 193 -9.19 38.95 -13.61
N GLU A 194 -9.26 37.69 -14.07
CA GLU A 194 -8.79 36.52 -13.33
C GLU A 194 -7.35 36.15 -13.62
N ILE A 195 -6.80 36.60 -14.76
CA ILE A 195 -5.49 36.19 -15.24
C ILE A 195 -4.39 36.49 -14.23
N TYR A 196 -4.35 37.70 -13.70
CA TYR A 196 -3.35 38.10 -12.73
C TYR A 196 -3.40 37.23 -11.48
N ARG A 197 -4.58 37.05 -10.92
CA ARG A 197 -4.74 36.21 -9.72
C ARG A 197 -4.36 34.76 -9.97
N PHE A 198 -4.73 34.20 -11.13
CA PHE A 198 -4.41 32.83 -11.47
C PHE A 198 -2.90 32.58 -11.46
N PHE A 199 -2.14 33.40 -12.18
CA PHE A 199 -0.71 33.22 -12.30
C PHE A 199 0.10 33.71 -11.10
N SER A 200 -0.37 34.74 -10.42
CA SER A 200 0.38 35.36 -9.30
C SER A 200 0.01 34.83 -7.93
N VAL A 201 -1.15 34.22 -7.76
CA VAL A 201 -1.63 33.73 -6.47
C VAL A 201 -1.91 32.21 -6.52
N LEU A 202 -2.69 31.75 -7.47
CA LEU A 202 -3.14 30.36 -7.50
C LEU A 202 -2.03 29.39 -7.93
N ILE A 203 -1.34 29.68 -9.01
CA ILE A 203 -0.21 28.84 -9.44
C ILE A 203 0.88 28.72 -8.38
N PRO A 204 1.32 29.80 -7.71
CA PRO A 204 2.25 29.66 -6.58
C PRO A 204 1.75 28.78 -5.43
N ARG A 205 0.44 28.76 -5.15
CA ARG A 205 -0.14 27.82 -4.16
C ARG A 205 0.04 26.37 -4.58
N PHE A 206 -0.18 26.06 -5.86
CA PHE A 206 0.06 24.72 -6.39
C PHE A 206 1.55 24.37 -6.33
N ARG A 207 2.43 25.32 -6.61
CA ARG A 207 3.88 25.10 -6.50
C ARG A 207 4.34 24.81 -5.08
N ALA A 208 3.67 25.37 -4.09
CA ALA A 208 3.93 25.05 -2.69
C ALA A 208 3.52 23.62 -2.32
N LEU A 209 2.58 23.04 -3.06
CA LEU A 209 2.08 21.68 -2.83
C LEU A 209 2.79 20.62 -3.68
N GLY A 210 3.36 20.98 -4.81
CA GLY A 210 4.01 20.05 -5.72
C GLY A 210 4.62 20.68 -6.94
N ASN A 211 4.83 19.88 -7.97
CA ASN A 211 5.40 20.33 -9.24
C ASN A 211 4.28 20.88 -10.14
N VAL A 212 4.52 22.02 -10.75
CA VAL A 212 3.57 22.65 -11.68
C VAL A 212 4.18 22.70 -13.07
N TYR A 213 3.45 22.16 -14.02
CA TYR A 213 3.79 22.19 -15.44
C TYR A 213 2.71 22.96 -16.18
N LEU A 214 3.13 23.99 -16.89
CA LEU A 214 2.25 24.84 -17.72
C LEU A 214 2.56 24.57 -19.19
N SER A 215 1.53 24.31 -19.99
CA SER A 215 1.72 24.21 -21.44
C SER A 215 2.15 25.55 -22.04
N ASP A 216 2.81 25.50 -23.19
CA ASP A 216 3.30 26.70 -23.88
C ASP A 216 2.17 27.70 -24.17
N GLU A 217 0.97 27.22 -24.49
CA GLU A 217 -0.19 28.05 -24.74
C GLU A 217 -0.63 28.86 -23.53
N LEU A 218 -0.48 28.30 -22.31
CA LEU A 218 -0.78 29.02 -21.06
C LEU A 218 0.28 30.04 -20.69
N GLN A 219 1.50 29.88 -21.20
CA GLN A 219 2.62 30.78 -20.93
C GLN A 219 2.68 31.98 -21.88
N SER A 220 1.95 31.96 -22.98
CA SER A 220 1.96 33.02 -24.00
C SER A 220 0.98 34.19 -23.71
#